data_d1f4d6b5ed7b44101bcd90d2857d7d19
#
_entry.id   d1f4d6b5ed7b44101bcd90d2857d7d19
#
_cell.length_a   1.000
_cell.length_b   1.000
_cell.length_c   1.000
_cell.angle_alpha   90.00
_cell.angle_beta   90.00
_cell.angle_gamma   90.00
#
_symmetry.space_group_name_H-M   'P 1'
#
loop_
_entity.id
_entity.type
_entity.pdbx_description
1 polymer ?
#
loop_
_entity_poly.entity_id
_entity_poly.type
_entity_poly.pdbx_seq_one_letter_code
_entity_poly.pdbx_strand_id
1 'polypeptide(L)'
;TVEQLLYCMMLVSANEAACILAETVAGSQDAFVALMNQRAQELGCTGTHFVNPNGLHDPNHYSTAWDIYLFTREAMKNETFMKICGTASYVVPATNMSEERELYTTNSLISNWRIMGYQYDGADGIKTGSTEESGYCLVSSAKRSGRRLVAVVLGCKGNGATVESFSESAKLYNWAYNNFSMRQVAATDELYRQPVALSKQTDTVMLYPAQSAEAFLPKDAKDEDIRKSVTLKQDVVNAPITAGQELGTLTITYNDQVCAQVPLLAQADVSASRFLVAKAAVEAFFAKTWVKLALVAVVVLVIVFILWLKLGRRSRRYGSRGGKRRQRRAYRGRRRW
;
A
#
# COMPACT_ATOMS: atom_id res chain seq x y z
N THR A 1 24.53 24.71 15.21
CA THR A 1 23.29 24.62 14.41
C THR A 1 22.80 23.19 14.33
N VAL A 2 21.51 22.99 13.97
CA VAL A 2 20.93 21.65 13.75
C VAL A 2 21.72 20.87 12.68
N GLU A 3 22.10 21.52 11.57
CA GLU A 3 22.89 20.89 10.53
C GLU A 3 24.24 20.36 11.06
N GLN A 4 24.97 21.15 11.85
CA GLN A 4 26.23 20.70 12.47
C GLN A 4 26.03 19.53 13.41
N LEU A 5 24.93 19.51 14.20
CA LEU A 5 24.59 18.37 15.07
C LEU A 5 24.29 17.11 14.26
N LEU A 6 23.58 17.24 13.12
CA LEU A 6 23.34 16.12 12.21
C LEU A 6 24.65 15.56 11.65
N TYR A 7 25.60 16.40 11.24
CA TYR A 7 26.92 15.94 10.80
C TYR A 7 27.72 15.28 11.96
N CYS A 8 27.66 15.85 13.17
CA CYS A 8 28.31 15.22 14.33
C CYS A 8 27.72 13.83 14.63
N MET A 9 26.40 13.71 14.61
CA MET A 9 25.70 12.45 14.85
C MET A 9 26.01 11.42 13.76
N MET A 10 25.98 11.81 12.49
CA MET A 10 26.09 10.86 11.38
C MET A 10 27.54 10.47 11.06
N LEU A 11 28.50 11.43 11.06
CA LEU A 11 29.88 11.14 10.68
C LEU A 11 30.67 10.50 11.78
N VAL A 12 30.62 11.07 13.00
CA VAL A 12 31.43 10.59 14.13
C VAL A 12 30.65 9.87 15.21
N SER A 13 29.33 9.68 14.98
CA SER A 13 28.44 8.98 15.92
C SER A 13 28.41 9.63 17.32
N ALA A 14 28.35 10.99 17.37
CA ALA A 14 28.26 11.74 18.59
C ALA A 14 26.96 11.46 19.34
N ASN A 15 27.01 10.77 20.46
CA ASN A 15 25.85 10.40 21.28
C ASN A 15 25.12 11.64 21.81
N GLU A 16 25.87 12.64 22.26
CA GLU A 16 25.32 13.92 22.75
C GLU A 16 24.55 14.66 21.68
N ALA A 17 25.03 14.62 20.41
CA ALA A 17 24.31 15.24 19.29
C ALA A 17 22.96 14.56 19.04
N ALA A 18 22.88 13.23 19.14
CA ALA A 18 21.64 12.49 19.03
C ALA A 18 20.66 12.87 20.16
N CYS A 19 21.15 12.95 21.41
CA CYS A 19 20.33 13.34 22.56
C CYS A 19 19.79 14.79 22.42
N ILE A 20 20.65 15.74 22.06
CA ILE A 20 20.24 17.14 21.84
C ILE A 20 19.21 17.27 20.73
N LEU A 21 19.37 16.56 19.62
CA LEU A 21 18.42 16.53 18.52
C LEU A 21 17.08 15.94 18.97
N ALA A 22 17.11 14.84 19.73
CA ALA A 22 15.91 14.21 20.28
C ALA A 22 15.12 15.15 21.20
N GLU A 23 15.82 15.83 22.13
CA GLU A 23 15.21 16.81 23.02
C GLU A 23 14.68 18.03 22.24
N THR A 24 15.39 18.46 21.20
CA THR A 24 14.94 19.59 20.36
C THR A 24 13.64 19.27 19.62
N VAL A 25 13.47 18.02 19.17
CA VAL A 25 12.30 17.59 18.40
C VAL A 25 11.09 17.33 19.31
N ALA A 26 11.29 16.66 20.44
CA ALA A 26 10.22 16.12 21.26
C ALA A 26 10.12 16.68 22.68
N GLY A 27 11.03 17.58 23.05
CA GLY A 27 11.10 18.17 24.40
C GLY A 27 11.79 17.31 25.45
N SER A 28 11.93 16.00 25.21
CA SER A 28 12.73 15.08 26.04
C SER A 28 13.16 13.86 25.24
N GLN A 29 14.19 13.15 25.72
CA GLN A 29 14.65 11.90 25.11
C GLN A 29 13.59 10.81 25.17
N ASP A 30 12.86 10.67 26.29
CA ASP A 30 11.79 9.67 26.43
C ASP A 30 10.64 9.92 25.44
N ALA A 31 10.24 11.19 25.27
CA ALA A 31 9.21 11.54 24.29
C ALA A 31 9.68 11.24 22.85
N PHE A 32 10.96 11.48 22.55
CA PHE A 32 11.52 11.14 21.25
C PHE A 32 11.59 9.63 21.02
N VAL A 33 11.99 8.86 22.02
CA VAL A 33 11.98 7.38 21.96
C VAL A 33 10.58 6.83 21.72
N ALA A 34 9.56 7.43 22.34
CA ALA A 34 8.18 7.06 22.05
C ALA A 34 7.83 7.30 20.57
N LEU A 35 8.25 8.43 19.98
CA LEU A 35 8.08 8.71 18.54
C LEU A 35 8.88 7.73 17.67
N MET A 36 10.10 7.35 18.05
CA MET A 36 10.89 6.34 17.34
C MET A 36 10.16 5.01 17.28
N ASN A 37 9.61 4.53 18.39
CA ASN A 37 8.88 3.27 18.47
C ASN A 37 7.55 3.35 17.69
N GLN A 38 6.82 4.46 17.79
CA GLN A 38 5.62 4.69 16.97
C GLN A 38 5.97 4.63 15.48
N ARG A 39 7.04 5.33 15.04
CA ARG A 39 7.44 5.35 13.64
C ARG A 39 7.89 3.98 13.14
N ALA A 40 8.57 3.20 13.95
CA ALA A 40 8.91 1.82 13.63
C ALA A 40 7.66 0.98 13.34
N GLN A 41 6.62 1.07 14.18
CA GLN A 41 5.34 0.38 13.97
C GLN A 41 4.64 0.83 12.67
N GLU A 42 4.58 2.14 12.40
CA GLU A 42 4.00 2.70 11.17
C GLU A 42 4.70 2.18 9.90
N LEU A 43 6.00 1.92 9.99
CA LEU A 43 6.80 1.36 8.89
C LEU A 43 6.69 -0.17 8.77
N GLY A 44 5.96 -0.82 9.67
CA GLY A 44 5.77 -2.27 9.67
C GLY A 44 6.92 -3.05 10.32
N CYS A 45 7.75 -2.41 11.16
CA CYS A 45 8.78 -3.08 11.94
C CYS A 45 8.13 -3.92 13.04
N THR A 46 8.42 -5.21 13.06
CA THR A 46 7.84 -6.16 14.04
C THR A 46 8.84 -6.68 15.07
N GLY A 47 10.12 -6.46 14.86
CA GLY A 47 11.22 -6.93 15.71
C GLY A 47 12.10 -5.79 16.23
N THR A 48 11.54 -4.59 16.43
CA THR A 48 12.28 -3.40 16.85
C THR A 48 11.69 -2.78 18.11
N HIS A 49 12.56 -2.44 19.05
CA HIS A 49 12.22 -1.63 20.20
C HIS A 49 13.40 -0.72 20.58
N PHE A 50 13.15 0.57 20.65
CA PHE A 50 14.12 1.59 21.04
C PHE A 50 13.91 2.02 22.49
N VAL A 51 15.00 2.24 23.24
CA VAL A 51 14.99 2.78 24.61
C VAL A 51 15.82 4.05 24.78
N ASN A 52 16.62 4.39 23.77
CA ASN A 52 17.39 5.64 23.72
C ASN A 52 17.59 6.11 22.27
N PRO A 53 17.92 7.40 22.05
CA PRO A 53 18.08 7.95 20.70
C PRO A 53 19.46 7.74 20.09
N ASN A 54 20.46 7.31 20.87
CA ASN A 54 21.88 7.26 20.48
C ASN A 54 22.41 5.85 20.20
N GLY A 55 21.69 4.79 20.59
CA GLY A 55 22.06 3.41 20.33
C GLY A 55 23.04 2.80 21.36
N LEU A 56 23.18 3.39 22.53
CA LEU A 56 23.90 2.73 23.63
C LEU A 56 23.16 1.46 24.04
N HIS A 57 23.93 0.45 24.45
CA HIS A 57 23.38 -0.85 24.81
C HIS A 57 22.36 -0.78 25.94
N ASP A 58 21.24 -1.46 25.73
CA ASP A 58 20.25 -1.81 26.74
C ASP A 58 19.61 -3.13 26.31
N PRO A 59 19.36 -4.08 27.24
CA PRO A 59 18.74 -5.38 26.89
C PRO A 59 17.40 -5.28 26.16
N ASN A 60 16.69 -4.18 26.34
CA ASN A 60 15.42 -3.91 25.66
C ASN A 60 15.57 -3.09 24.37
N HIS A 61 16.80 -2.73 23.98
CA HIS A 61 17.10 -2.00 22.75
C HIS A 61 17.53 -2.97 21.66
N TYR A 62 16.61 -3.35 20.80
CA TYR A 62 16.85 -4.36 19.76
C TYR A 62 16.20 -4.02 18.44
N SER A 63 16.73 -4.61 17.37
CA SER A 63 16.17 -4.53 16.03
C SER A 63 16.54 -5.77 15.22
N THR A 64 16.02 -5.86 13.99
CA THR A 64 16.38 -6.88 12.99
C THR A 64 16.97 -6.21 11.75
N ALA A 65 17.72 -6.97 10.95
CA ALA A 65 18.25 -6.47 9.68
C ALA A 65 17.13 -6.00 8.74
N TRP A 66 15.98 -6.67 8.76
CA TRP A 66 14.83 -6.29 7.96
C TRP A 66 14.21 -4.97 8.43
N ASP A 67 13.98 -4.80 9.72
CA ASP A 67 13.41 -3.57 10.26
C ASP A 67 14.35 -2.38 10.04
N ILE A 68 15.65 -2.58 10.23
CA ILE A 68 16.68 -1.56 9.92
C ILE A 68 16.59 -1.16 8.43
N TYR A 69 16.42 -2.12 7.53
CA TYR A 69 16.18 -1.81 6.12
C TYR A 69 14.90 -0.98 5.91
N LEU A 70 13.81 -1.30 6.58
CA LEU A 70 12.53 -0.58 6.41
C LEU A 70 12.66 0.92 6.75
N PHE A 71 13.19 1.26 7.91
CA PHE A 71 13.35 2.68 8.27
C PHE A 71 14.51 3.35 7.53
N THR A 72 15.56 2.62 7.16
CA THR A 72 16.61 3.16 6.28
C THR A 72 16.07 3.52 4.91
N ARG A 73 15.27 2.63 4.29
CA ARG A 73 14.60 2.89 3.00
C ARG A 73 13.72 4.14 3.05
N GLU A 74 13.03 4.36 4.16
CA GLU A 74 12.22 5.57 4.35
C GLU A 74 13.09 6.81 4.47
N ALA A 75 14.14 6.76 5.30
CA ALA A 75 15.07 7.88 5.48
C ALA A 75 15.80 8.27 4.18
N MET A 76 16.13 7.30 3.34
CA MET A 76 16.80 7.52 2.05
C MET A 76 15.97 8.30 1.02
N LYS A 77 14.66 8.49 1.25
CA LYS A 77 13.82 9.39 0.44
C LYS A 77 14.17 10.86 0.66
N ASN A 78 14.83 11.18 1.76
CA ASN A 78 15.26 12.53 2.11
C ASN A 78 16.64 12.81 1.54
N GLU A 79 16.74 13.77 0.62
CA GLU A 79 18.00 14.13 -0.04
C GLU A 79 19.05 14.67 0.93
N THR A 80 18.64 15.44 1.95
CA THR A 80 19.54 15.97 2.98
C THR A 80 20.14 14.83 3.81
N PHE A 81 19.34 13.82 4.16
CA PHE A 81 19.82 12.62 4.83
C PHE A 81 20.91 11.92 4.01
N MET A 82 20.65 11.67 2.73
CA MET A 82 21.63 11.03 1.84
C MET A 82 22.89 11.87 1.64
N LYS A 83 22.76 13.20 1.52
CA LYS A 83 23.88 14.12 1.45
C LYS A 83 24.79 13.98 2.69
N ILE A 84 24.23 14.02 3.89
CA ILE A 84 24.98 13.92 5.14
C ILE A 84 25.63 12.53 5.26
N CYS A 85 24.90 11.45 5.00
CA CYS A 85 25.41 10.08 5.06
C CYS A 85 26.56 9.80 4.09
N GLY A 86 26.51 10.40 2.90
CA GLY A 86 27.55 10.27 1.85
C GLY A 86 28.76 11.19 2.03
N THR A 87 28.77 12.06 3.04
CA THR A 87 29.85 13.00 3.27
C THR A 87 31.06 12.32 3.93
N ALA A 88 32.23 12.44 3.33
CA ALA A 88 33.48 11.85 3.82
C ALA A 88 34.08 12.62 5.00
N SER A 89 34.07 13.96 4.92
CA SER A 89 34.47 14.85 6.00
C SER A 89 33.64 16.13 6.04
N TYR A 90 33.57 16.75 7.20
CA TYR A 90 32.84 18.00 7.42
C TYR A 90 33.55 18.85 8.47
N VAL A 91 33.73 20.15 8.20
CA VAL A 91 34.35 21.09 9.12
C VAL A 91 33.28 21.77 9.97
N VAL A 92 33.38 21.62 11.29
CA VAL A 92 32.59 22.42 12.23
C VAL A 92 33.45 23.62 12.62
N PRO A 93 33.07 24.85 12.27
CA PRO A 93 33.81 26.06 12.54
C PRO A 93 34.05 26.26 14.06
N ALA A 94 35.05 27.01 14.37
CA ALA A 94 35.34 27.44 15.76
C ALA A 94 34.11 28.22 16.35
N THR A 95 33.92 28.06 17.63
CA THR A 95 32.93 28.79 18.43
C THR A 95 33.60 29.56 19.55
N ASN A 96 32.85 30.28 20.36
CA ASN A 96 33.35 30.91 21.58
C ASN A 96 33.81 29.90 22.68
N MET A 97 33.46 28.59 22.50
CA MET A 97 33.72 27.53 23.48
C MET A 97 34.62 26.42 22.97
N SER A 98 34.86 26.37 21.65
CA SER A 98 35.60 25.26 21.04
C SER A 98 36.29 25.73 19.77
N GLU A 99 37.49 25.21 19.52
CA GLU A 99 38.22 25.38 18.28
C GLU A 99 37.51 24.67 17.11
N GLU A 100 37.96 24.96 15.88
CA GLU A 100 37.51 24.27 14.68
C GLU A 100 37.76 22.76 14.78
N ARG A 101 36.79 21.96 14.31
CA ARG A 101 36.87 20.50 14.34
C ARG A 101 36.57 19.93 12.96
N GLU A 102 37.44 19.10 12.46
CA GLU A 102 37.18 18.33 11.26
C GLU A 102 36.63 16.94 11.63
N LEU A 103 35.44 16.63 11.12
CA LEU A 103 34.76 15.37 11.37
C LEU A 103 34.98 14.45 10.15
N TYR A 104 35.42 13.23 10.40
CA TYR A 104 35.61 12.20 9.37
C TYR A 104 34.61 11.07 9.58
N THR A 105 33.97 10.63 8.47
CA THR A 105 33.02 9.52 8.54
C THR A 105 33.64 8.25 9.13
N THR A 106 32.85 7.53 9.91
CA THR A 106 33.19 6.19 10.40
C THR A 106 32.99 5.10 9.35
N ASN A 107 32.33 5.42 8.21
CA ASN A 107 32.06 4.46 7.16
C ASN A 107 33.25 4.32 6.19
N SER A 108 34.06 3.29 6.39
CA SER A 108 35.25 3.06 5.55
C SER A 108 34.93 2.58 4.13
N LEU A 109 33.65 2.29 3.78
CA LEU A 109 33.27 2.11 2.38
C LEU A 109 33.31 3.44 1.60
N ILE A 110 33.17 4.59 2.29
CA ILE A 110 33.19 5.93 1.69
C ILE A 110 34.59 6.52 1.71
N SER A 111 35.34 6.31 2.79
CA SER A 111 36.59 7.00 3.03
C SER A 111 37.65 6.13 3.76
N ASN A 112 38.90 6.26 3.35
CA ASN A 112 40.02 5.55 4.00
C ASN A 112 40.60 6.27 5.24
N TRP A 113 39.95 7.33 5.73
CA TRP A 113 40.49 8.13 6.83
C TRP A 113 40.68 7.35 8.14
N ARG A 114 39.69 6.50 8.49
CA ARG A 114 39.76 5.74 9.73
C ARG A 114 40.39 4.36 9.58
N ILE A 115 39.94 3.62 8.56
CA ILE A 115 40.46 2.28 8.26
C ILE A 115 40.64 2.18 6.76
N MET A 116 41.84 1.83 6.34
CA MET A 116 42.21 1.76 4.93
C MET A 116 41.78 0.43 4.29
N GLY A 117 41.60 0.46 2.98
CA GLY A 117 41.41 -0.74 2.16
C GLY A 117 39.98 -1.25 2.03
N TYR A 118 38.97 -0.51 2.51
CA TYR A 118 37.57 -0.90 2.43
C TYR A 118 36.75 -0.05 1.48
N GLN A 119 37.31 0.99 0.87
CA GLN A 119 36.55 1.84 -0.05
C GLN A 119 35.86 0.98 -1.13
N TYR A 120 34.57 1.26 -1.35
CA TYR A 120 33.75 0.58 -2.34
C TYR A 120 33.18 1.59 -3.33
N ASP A 121 33.43 1.35 -4.60
CA ASP A 121 33.00 2.25 -5.67
C ASP A 121 31.46 2.36 -5.71
N GLY A 122 30.98 3.61 -5.67
CA GLY A 122 29.58 3.94 -5.61
C GLY A 122 28.95 3.90 -4.21
N ALA A 123 29.71 3.63 -3.14
CA ALA A 123 29.21 3.73 -1.77
C ALA A 123 28.81 5.18 -1.44
N ASP A 124 27.60 5.40 -0.93
CA ASP A 124 27.03 6.73 -0.68
C ASP A 124 26.25 6.83 0.65
N GLY A 125 26.49 5.94 1.57
CA GLY A 125 25.90 5.93 2.92
C GLY A 125 26.15 4.61 3.65
N ILE A 126 25.60 4.36 4.83
CA ILE A 126 24.64 5.13 5.62
C ILE A 126 25.21 5.35 7.02
N LYS A 127 25.36 4.29 7.85
CA LYS A 127 25.78 4.41 9.25
C LYS A 127 26.43 3.14 9.79
N THR A 128 27.52 3.31 10.53
CA THR A 128 28.16 2.28 11.34
C THR A 128 27.61 2.28 12.77
N GLY A 129 27.70 1.16 13.45
CA GLY A 129 27.45 1.05 14.88
C GLY A 129 28.30 -0.06 15.49
N SER A 130 28.73 0.09 16.73
CA SER A 130 29.38 -0.99 17.47
C SER A 130 29.24 -0.79 18.97
N THR A 131 28.93 -1.88 19.66
CA THR A 131 29.07 -2.05 21.12
C THR A 131 29.74 -3.39 21.36
N GLU A 132 30.11 -3.67 22.58
CA GLU A 132 30.66 -4.97 22.92
C GLU A 132 29.68 -6.09 22.66
N GLU A 133 28.39 -5.84 22.92
CA GLU A 133 27.31 -6.82 22.79
C GLU A 133 26.86 -6.99 21.34
N SER A 134 26.75 -5.89 20.56
CA SER A 134 26.25 -5.94 19.18
C SER A 134 27.32 -6.34 18.17
N GLY A 135 28.60 -6.32 18.52
CA GLY A 135 29.67 -6.40 17.53
C GLY A 135 29.66 -5.22 16.55
N TYR A 136 30.35 -5.38 15.43
CA TYR A 136 30.38 -4.34 14.39
C TYR A 136 29.20 -4.47 13.44
N CYS A 137 28.40 -3.41 13.38
CA CYS A 137 27.21 -3.32 12.55
C CYS A 137 27.38 -2.23 11.48
N LEU A 138 26.81 -2.46 10.30
CA LEU A 138 26.83 -1.50 9.21
C LEU A 138 25.52 -1.56 8.43
N VAL A 139 24.89 -0.42 8.29
CA VAL A 139 23.94 -0.17 7.19
C VAL A 139 24.68 0.63 6.15
N SER A 140 24.69 0.14 4.93
CA SER A 140 25.35 0.82 3.82
C SER A 140 24.48 0.87 2.59
N SER A 141 24.79 1.80 1.68
CA SER A 141 24.24 1.85 0.35
C SER A 141 25.33 2.07 -0.68
N ALA A 142 25.12 1.49 -1.87
CA ALA A 142 26.01 1.69 -3.01
C ALA A 142 25.19 1.82 -4.30
N LYS A 143 25.61 2.72 -5.20
CA LYS A 143 24.96 2.98 -6.48
C LYS A 143 25.92 2.61 -7.62
N ARG A 144 25.48 1.71 -8.50
CA ARG A 144 26.21 1.30 -9.71
C ARG A 144 25.24 1.18 -10.89
N SER A 145 25.62 1.75 -12.03
CA SER A 145 24.81 1.71 -13.26
C SER A 145 23.35 2.15 -13.06
N GLY A 146 23.17 3.27 -12.33
CA GLY A 146 21.85 3.84 -12.03
C GLY A 146 21.08 3.16 -10.90
N ARG A 147 21.56 2.03 -10.34
CA ARG A 147 20.91 1.28 -9.29
C ARG A 147 21.59 1.46 -7.94
N ARG A 148 20.76 1.66 -6.91
CA ARG A 148 21.19 1.69 -5.52
C ARG A 148 20.74 0.43 -4.82
N LEU A 149 21.67 -0.24 -4.15
CA LEU A 149 21.42 -1.36 -3.25
C LEU A 149 21.69 -0.90 -1.81
N VAL A 150 21.00 -1.54 -0.87
CA VAL A 150 21.21 -1.36 0.55
C VAL A 150 21.64 -2.69 1.14
N ALA A 151 22.70 -2.68 1.95
CA ALA A 151 23.14 -3.84 2.73
C ALA A 151 23.02 -3.51 4.20
N VAL A 152 22.47 -4.46 4.98
CA VAL A 152 22.39 -4.41 6.43
C VAL A 152 23.18 -5.61 6.98
N VAL A 153 24.27 -5.35 7.64
CA VAL A 153 25.20 -6.37 8.16
C VAL A 153 25.36 -6.13 9.64
N LEU A 154 25.01 -7.11 10.45
CA LEU A 154 24.97 -7.01 11.92
C LEU A 154 25.86 -8.06 12.57
N GLY A 155 26.37 -7.78 13.78
CA GLY A 155 27.07 -8.75 14.62
C GLY A 155 28.40 -9.22 14.07
N CYS A 156 29.07 -8.43 13.25
CA CYS A 156 30.37 -8.80 12.70
C CYS A 156 31.51 -8.67 13.70
N LYS A 157 32.58 -9.42 13.44
CA LYS A 157 33.83 -9.31 14.19
C LYS A 157 34.66 -8.12 13.71
N GLY A 158 35.54 -7.67 14.60
CA GLY A 158 36.51 -6.61 14.29
C GLY A 158 37.40 -6.31 15.52
N ASN A 159 38.48 -5.58 15.28
CA ASN A 159 39.41 -5.16 16.31
C ASN A 159 39.85 -3.68 16.20
N GLY A 160 39.05 -2.89 15.46
CA GLY A 160 39.34 -1.49 15.16
C GLY A 160 40.30 -1.27 13.99
N ALA A 161 41.20 -2.21 13.68
CA ALA A 161 42.05 -2.19 12.48
C ALA A 161 41.44 -2.99 11.31
N THR A 162 40.72 -4.05 11.63
CA THR A 162 39.95 -4.85 10.67
C THR A 162 38.51 -4.96 11.14
N VAL A 163 37.56 -4.71 10.25
CA VAL A 163 36.12 -4.72 10.54
C VAL A 163 35.40 -5.47 9.42
N GLU A 164 34.88 -6.65 9.77
CA GLU A 164 34.26 -7.56 8.82
C GLU A 164 32.98 -6.96 8.16
N SER A 165 32.25 -6.08 8.85
CA SER A 165 31.02 -5.52 8.30
C SER A 165 31.23 -4.75 6.98
N PHE A 166 32.41 -4.16 6.75
CA PHE A 166 32.74 -3.53 5.48
C PHE A 166 33.00 -4.55 4.38
N SER A 167 33.79 -5.59 4.65
CA SER A 167 34.08 -6.63 3.67
C SER A 167 32.85 -7.46 3.33
N GLU A 168 32.01 -7.78 4.31
CA GLU A 168 30.74 -8.50 4.06
C GLU A 168 29.76 -7.66 3.23
N SER A 169 29.65 -6.36 3.51
CA SER A 169 28.84 -5.46 2.69
C SER A 169 29.32 -5.43 1.23
N ALA A 170 30.64 -5.33 1.01
CA ALA A 170 31.24 -5.37 -0.33
C ALA A 170 30.98 -6.70 -1.05
N LYS A 171 31.07 -7.84 -0.34
CA LYS A 171 30.73 -9.16 -0.88
C LYS A 171 29.26 -9.23 -1.32
N LEU A 172 28.33 -8.74 -0.48
CA LEU A 172 26.90 -8.70 -0.78
C LEU A 172 26.63 -7.85 -2.04
N TYR A 173 27.22 -6.66 -2.15
CA TYR A 173 27.09 -5.82 -3.34
C TYR A 173 27.63 -6.49 -4.59
N ASN A 174 28.85 -7.05 -4.50
CA ASN A 174 29.44 -7.75 -5.63
C ASN A 174 28.59 -8.94 -6.07
N TRP A 175 28.10 -9.72 -5.12
CA TRP A 175 27.18 -10.81 -5.43
C TRP A 175 25.91 -10.30 -6.13
N ALA A 176 25.25 -9.28 -5.59
CA ALA A 176 24.00 -8.77 -6.16
C ALA A 176 24.22 -8.17 -7.57
N TYR A 177 25.23 -7.31 -7.77
CA TYR A 177 25.51 -6.72 -9.08
C TYR A 177 26.01 -7.74 -10.12
N ASN A 178 26.65 -8.83 -9.68
CA ASN A 178 27.12 -9.86 -10.58
C ASN A 178 26.02 -10.83 -10.98
N ASN A 179 25.07 -11.13 -10.10
CA ASN A 179 24.04 -12.16 -10.33
C ASN A 179 22.68 -11.60 -10.75
N PHE A 180 22.45 -10.31 -10.60
CA PHE A 180 21.17 -9.68 -10.93
C PHE A 180 21.34 -8.61 -12.00
N SER A 181 20.29 -8.38 -12.78
CA SER A 181 20.22 -7.29 -13.77
C SER A 181 18.82 -6.73 -13.86
N MET A 182 18.70 -5.49 -14.37
CA MET A 182 17.40 -4.98 -14.76
C MET A 182 16.94 -5.69 -16.02
N ARG A 183 15.69 -6.08 -16.00
CA ARG A 183 15.02 -6.68 -17.12
C ARG A 183 13.69 -5.97 -17.32
N GLN A 184 13.40 -5.60 -18.55
CA GLN A 184 12.08 -5.10 -18.90
C GLN A 184 11.07 -6.25 -18.74
N VAL A 185 10.07 -6.04 -17.88
CA VAL A 185 9.04 -7.04 -17.56
C VAL A 185 7.65 -6.63 -18.05
N ALA A 186 7.46 -5.38 -18.43
CA ALA A 186 6.27 -4.92 -19.15
C ALA A 186 6.64 -3.83 -20.16
N ALA A 187 6.00 -3.84 -21.32
CA ALA A 187 6.15 -2.85 -22.37
C ALA A 187 4.79 -2.19 -22.67
N THR A 188 4.82 -0.94 -23.15
CA THR A 188 3.61 -0.16 -23.45
C THR A 188 2.84 -0.65 -24.68
N ASP A 189 3.43 -1.50 -25.49
CA ASP A 189 2.82 -2.13 -26.67
C ASP A 189 2.14 -3.47 -26.37
N GLU A 190 2.26 -3.98 -25.14
CA GLU A 190 1.54 -5.18 -24.71
C GLU A 190 0.04 -4.89 -24.58
N LEU A 191 -0.79 -5.81 -25.07
CA LEU A 191 -2.25 -5.65 -25.04
C LEU A 191 -2.91 -6.76 -24.23
N TYR A 192 -3.79 -6.36 -23.32
CA TYR A 192 -4.55 -7.24 -22.43
C TYR A 192 -6.04 -7.10 -22.74
N ARG A 193 -6.66 -8.16 -23.26
CA ARG A 193 -8.09 -8.19 -23.58
C ARG A 193 -8.91 -8.38 -22.30
N GLN A 194 -9.89 -7.51 -22.07
CA GLN A 194 -10.83 -7.61 -20.96
C GLN A 194 -12.29 -7.53 -21.45
N PRO A 195 -13.23 -8.30 -20.84
CA PRO A 195 -14.64 -8.21 -21.16
C PRO A 195 -15.22 -6.86 -20.73
N VAL A 196 -16.13 -6.34 -21.55
CA VAL A 196 -16.85 -5.10 -21.29
C VAL A 196 -18.36 -5.35 -21.36
N ALA A 197 -19.09 -4.92 -20.33
CA ALA A 197 -20.54 -4.95 -20.32
C ALA A 197 -21.15 -3.61 -20.73
N LEU A 198 -22.44 -3.63 -21.05
CA LEU A 198 -23.25 -2.45 -21.44
C LEU A 198 -22.76 -1.71 -22.69
N SER A 199 -21.89 -2.33 -23.47
CA SER A 199 -21.33 -1.76 -24.69
C SER A 199 -22.29 -1.87 -25.87
N LYS A 200 -22.15 -0.93 -26.82
CA LYS A 200 -22.95 -0.89 -28.06
C LYS A 200 -22.36 -1.74 -29.19
N GLN A 201 -21.03 -1.80 -29.30
CA GLN A 201 -20.34 -2.29 -30.50
C GLN A 201 -19.41 -3.45 -30.26
N THR A 202 -18.90 -3.59 -29.04
CA THR A 202 -17.91 -4.60 -28.67
C THR A 202 -18.19 -5.15 -27.28
N ASP A 203 -17.84 -6.40 -27.04
CA ASP A 203 -17.93 -7.07 -25.75
C ASP A 203 -16.56 -7.10 -25.03
N THR A 204 -15.52 -6.49 -25.63
CA THR A 204 -14.17 -6.45 -25.08
C THR A 204 -13.53 -5.08 -25.24
N VAL A 205 -12.62 -4.74 -24.34
CA VAL A 205 -11.71 -3.61 -24.40
C VAL A 205 -10.27 -4.11 -24.33
N MET A 206 -9.39 -3.47 -25.09
CA MET A 206 -7.95 -3.70 -25.01
C MET A 206 -7.34 -2.71 -24.03
N LEU A 207 -6.55 -3.24 -23.09
CA LEU A 207 -5.79 -2.46 -22.11
C LEU A 207 -4.31 -2.54 -22.45
N TYR A 208 -3.57 -1.46 -22.18
CA TYR A 208 -2.12 -1.41 -22.32
C TYR A 208 -1.49 -0.80 -21.06
N PRO A 209 -0.23 -1.17 -20.72
CA PRO A 209 0.48 -0.59 -19.60
C PRO A 209 0.72 0.92 -19.80
N ALA A 210 0.43 1.75 -18.81
CA ALA A 210 0.63 3.21 -18.86
C ALA A 210 2.10 3.60 -19.09
N GLN A 211 3.02 2.72 -18.70
CA GLN A 211 4.46 2.87 -18.87
C GLN A 211 5.12 1.49 -18.93
N SER A 212 6.34 1.43 -19.49
CA SER A 212 7.18 0.24 -19.38
C SER A 212 7.61 0.04 -17.92
N ALA A 213 7.79 -1.21 -17.53
CA ALA A 213 8.29 -1.56 -16.20
C ALA A 213 9.55 -2.43 -16.31
N GLU A 214 10.50 -2.15 -15.44
CA GLU A 214 11.69 -2.95 -15.24
C GLU A 214 11.69 -3.56 -13.83
N ALA A 215 12.24 -4.76 -13.71
CA ALA A 215 12.45 -5.45 -12.45
C ALA A 215 13.91 -5.88 -12.30
N PHE A 216 14.40 -5.89 -11.06
CA PHE A 216 15.73 -6.39 -10.72
C PHE A 216 15.65 -7.89 -10.48
N LEU A 217 16.00 -8.67 -11.49
CA LEU A 217 15.84 -10.11 -11.50
C LEU A 217 17.19 -10.83 -11.63
N PRO A 218 17.31 -12.08 -11.16
CA PRO A 218 18.46 -12.92 -11.47
C PRO A 218 18.72 -12.94 -12.97
N LYS A 219 19.99 -12.93 -13.36
CA LYS A 219 20.39 -12.96 -14.79
C LYS A 219 19.95 -14.23 -15.51
N ASP A 220 19.81 -15.32 -14.76
CA ASP A 220 19.34 -16.63 -15.23
C ASP A 220 17.81 -16.81 -15.07
N ALA A 221 17.08 -15.79 -14.63
CA ALA A 221 15.62 -15.83 -14.54
C ALA A 221 15.00 -16.14 -15.91
N LYS A 222 14.13 -17.15 -15.98
CA LYS A 222 13.43 -17.52 -17.18
C LYS A 222 12.14 -16.74 -17.35
N ASP A 223 11.69 -16.55 -18.58
CA ASP A 223 10.42 -15.87 -18.87
C ASP A 223 9.22 -16.61 -18.27
N GLU A 224 9.29 -17.93 -18.17
CA GLU A 224 8.24 -18.77 -17.58
C GLU A 224 8.04 -18.56 -16.08
N ASP A 225 9.06 -18.05 -15.37
CA ASP A 225 9.02 -17.75 -13.95
C ASP A 225 8.41 -16.35 -13.67
N ILE A 226 8.29 -15.53 -14.73
CA ILE A 226 7.71 -14.20 -14.65
C ILE A 226 6.22 -14.29 -14.98
N ARG A 227 5.38 -14.11 -13.97
CA ARG A 227 3.92 -14.16 -14.14
C ARG A 227 3.34 -12.76 -14.19
N LYS A 228 2.43 -12.56 -15.14
CA LYS A 228 1.69 -11.31 -15.31
C LYS A 228 0.22 -11.54 -14.98
N SER A 229 -0.34 -10.76 -14.09
CA SER A 229 -1.74 -10.83 -13.70
C SER A 229 -2.42 -9.46 -13.80
N VAL A 230 -3.63 -9.43 -14.37
CA VAL A 230 -4.43 -8.22 -14.49
C VAL A 230 -5.45 -8.21 -13.35
N THR A 231 -5.43 -7.14 -12.56
CA THR A 231 -6.45 -6.86 -11.55
C THR A 231 -7.23 -5.62 -11.97
N LEU A 232 -8.52 -5.79 -12.23
CA LEU A 232 -9.40 -4.67 -12.61
C LEU A 232 -9.85 -3.89 -11.38
N LYS A 233 -10.13 -2.59 -11.54
CA LYS A 233 -10.71 -1.74 -10.46
C LYS A 233 -12.14 -2.14 -10.08
N GLN A 234 -12.84 -2.83 -10.99
CA GLN A 234 -14.19 -3.34 -10.79
C GLN A 234 -14.27 -4.75 -11.35
N ASP A 235 -15.07 -5.61 -10.73
CA ASP A 235 -15.25 -7.00 -11.17
C ASP A 235 -15.73 -7.10 -12.63
N VAL A 236 -16.51 -6.10 -13.08
CA VAL A 236 -16.99 -5.98 -14.44
C VAL A 236 -16.72 -4.57 -14.95
N VAL A 237 -16.03 -4.47 -16.06
CA VAL A 237 -15.80 -3.19 -16.76
C VAL A 237 -17.06 -2.83 -17.52
N ASN A 238 -17.65 -1.68 -17.22
CA ASN A 238 -18.87 -1.20 -17.85
C ASN A 238 -18.59 -0.04 -18.80
N ALA A 239 -19.19 -0.06 -20.00
CA ALA A 239 -19.21 1.10 -20.87
C ALA A 239 -20.14 2.22 -20.28
N PRO A 240 -19.84 3.53 -20.50
CA PRO A 240 -18.86 4.05 -21.44
C PRO A 240 -17.42 4.02 -20.85
N ILE A 241 -16.44 3.83 -21.72
CA ILE A 241 -15.01 3.88 -21.41
C ILE A 241 -14.38 4.91 -22.32
N THR A 242 -13.45 5.70 -21.80
CA THR A 242 -12.69 6.68 -22.57
C THR A 242 -11.26 6.18 -22.81
N ALA A 243 -10.71 6.40 -23.97
CA ALA A 243 -9.31 6.10 -24.27
C ALA A 243 -8.38 6.77 -23.24
N GLY A 244 -7.38 6.02 -22.73
CA GLY A 244 -6.50 6.48 -21.65
C GLY A 244 -7.10 6.36 -20.24
N GLN A 245 -8.34 5.93 -20.10
CA GLN A 245 -8.94 5.68 -18.77
C GLN A 245 -8.25 4.50 -18.08
N GLU A 246 -7.85 4.69 -16.82
CA GLU A 246 -7.28 3.62 -16.01
C GLU A 246 -8.36 2.66 -15.51
N LEU A 247 -8.27 1.41 -15.94
CA LEU A 247 -9.27 0.36 -15.65
C LEU A 247 -8.75 -0.74 -14.73
N GLY A 248 -7.46 -0.82 -14.50
CA GLY A 248 -6.87 -1.86 -13.66
C GLY A 248 -5.38 -1.68 -13.44
N THR A 249 -4.75 -2.70 -12.89
CA THR A 249 -3.32 -2.78 -12.63
C THR A 249 -2.77 -4.09 -13.16
N LEU A 250 -1.66 -4.02 -13.88
CA LEU A 250 -0.84 -5.16 -14.24
C LEU A 250 0.13 -5.41 -13.08
N THR A 251 0.02 -6.55 -12.43
CA THR A 251 0.96 -7.02 -11.41
C THR A 251 1.87 -8.05 -12.01
N ILE A 252 3.18 -7.84 -11.89
CA ILE A 252 4.22 -8.74 -12.35
C ILE A 252 4.89 -9.36 -11.14
N THR A 253 4.96 -10.69 -11.10
CA THR A 253 5.59 -11.45 -10.02
C THR A 253 6.70 -12.33 -10.56
N TYR A 254 7.72 -12.52 -9.74
CA TYR A 254 8.79 -13.51 -9.94
C TYR A 254 8.90 -14.33 -8.65
N ASN A 255 8.82 -15.67 -8.76
CA ASN A 255 8.77 -16.57 -7.60
C ASN A 255 7.73 -16.12 -6.54
N ASP A 256 6.52 -15.78 -7.01
CA ASP A 256 5.38 -15.32 -6.22
C ASP A 256 5.59 -13.98 -5.46
N GLN A 257 6.74 -13.32 -5.66
CA GLN A 257 7.00 -11.98 -5.13
C GLN A 257 6.70 -10.91 -6.18
N VAL A 258 5.96 -9.88 -5.78
CA VAL A 258 5.66 -8.74 -6.66
C VAL A 258 6.95 -7.98 -6.95
N CYS A 259 7.33 -7.92 -8.21
CA CYS A 259 8.52 -7.20 -8.68
C CYS A 259 8.20 -5.90 -9.43
N ALA A 260 6.99 -5.77 -9.99
CA ALA A 260 6.52 -4.52 -10.57
C ALA A 260 4.99 -4.45 -10.60
N GLN A 261 4.45 -3.22 -10.58
CA GLN A 261 3.03 -2.93 -10.78
C GLN A 261 2.89 -1.72 -11.70
N VAL A 262 2.00 -1.82 -12.71
CA VAL A 262 1.79 -0.76 -13.70
C VAL A 262 0.29 -0.56 -13.91
N PRO A 263 -0.21 0.70 -13.92
CA PRO A 263 -1.59 0.98 -14.29
C PRO A 263 -1.87 0.51 -15.73
N LEU A 264 -3.07 -0.04 -15.95
CA LEU A 264 -3.57 -0.44 -17.25
C LEU A 264 -4.60 0.57 -17.76
N LEU A 265 -4.36 1.11 -18.94
CA LEU A 265 -5.18 2.12 -19.59
C LEU A 265 -5.98 1.52 -20.76
N ALA A 266 -7.17 2.02 -20.99
CA ALA A 266 -7.97 1.66 -22.15
C ALA A 266 -7.36 2.20 -23.44
N GLN A 267 -7.23 1.33 -24.47
CA GLN A 267 -6.65 1.71 -25.75
C GLN A 267 -7.58 2.59 -26.61
N ALA A 268 -8.89 2.41 -26.48
CA ALA A 268 -9.88 3.09 -27.30
C ALA A 268 -11.16 3.39 -26.53
N ASP A 269 -11.95 4.33 -27.05
CA ASP A 269 -13.29 4.63 -26.55
C ASP A 269 -14.24 3.46 -26.77
N VAL A 270 -15.05 3.14 -25.76
CA VAL A 270 -16.12 2.16 -25.86
C VAL A 270 -17.44 2.83 -25.48
N SER A 271 -18.35 2.99 -26.47
CA SER A 271 -19.63 3.64 -26.26
C SER A 271 -20.64 2.72 -25.56
N ALA A 272 -21.39 3.27 -24.61
CA ALA A 272 -22.44 2.55 -23.92
C ALA A 272 -23.68 2.33 -24.82
N SER A 273 -24.31 1.18 -24.69
CA SER A 273 -25.63 0.91 -25.28
C SER A 273 -26.71 1.48 -24.37
N ARG A 274 -27.48 2.50 -24.88
CA ARG A 274 -28.60 3.08 -24.13
C ARG A 274 -29.62 2.03 -23.71
N PHE A 275 -29.84 1.04 -24.56
CA PHE A 275 -30.78 -0.06 -24.28
C PHE A 275 -30.27 -0.97 -23.16
N LEU A 276 -29.01 -1.41 -23.22
CA LEU A 276 -28.41 -2.28 -22.18
C LEU A 276 -28.27 -1.56 -20.84
N VAL A 277 -27.93 -0.27 -20.86
CA VAL A 277 -27.85 0.55 -19.64
C VAL A 277 -29.27 0.69 -19.02
N ALA A 278 -30.29 0.98 -19.81
CA ALA A 278 -31.67 1.07 -19.33
C ALA A 278 -32.14 -0.29 -18.77
N LYS A 279 -31.87 -1.38 -19.50
CA LYS A 279 -32.20 -2.74 -19.06
C LYS A 279 -31.52 -3.07 -17.72
N ALA A 280 -30.21 -2.82 -17.59
CA ALA A 280 -29.46 -3.06 -16.35
C ALA A 280 -29.99 -2.19 -15.19
N ALA A 281 -30.37 -0.93 -15.45
CA ALA A 281 -30.97 -0.06 -14.45
C ALA A 281 -32.33 -0.60 -13.95
N VAL A 282 -33.18 -1.13 -14.85
CA VAL A 282 -34.43 -1.78 -14.50
C VAL A 282 -34.20 -3.04 -13.69
N GLU A 283 -33.27 -3.91 -14.13
CA GLU A 283 -32.91 -5.13 -13.39
C GLU A 283 -32.36 -4.80 -11.99
N ALA A 284 -31.46 -3.83 -11.90
CA ALA A 284 -30.93 -3.36 -10.61
C ALA A 284 -32.01 -2.76 -9.70
N PHE A 285 -33.01 -2.06 -10.26
CA PHE A 285 -34.15 -1.55 -9.50
C PHE A 285 -34.97 -2.69 -8.90
N PHE A 286 -35.35 -3.70 -9.72
CA PHE A 286 -36.10 -4.86 -9.23
C PHE A 286 -35.30 -5.81 -8.35
N ALA A 287 -33.96 -5.76 -8.41
CA ALA A 287 -33.09 -6.52 -7.52
C ALA A 287 -33.11 -6.01 -6.06
N LYS A 288 -33.47 -4.73 -5.83
CA LYS A 288 -33.51 -4.11 -4.49
C LYS A 288 -34.51 -4.82 -3.59
N THR A 289 -34.10 -5.15 -2.37
CA THR A 289 -34.90 -5.91 -1.39
C THR A 289 -36.25 -5.23 -1.11
N TRP A 290 -36.26 -3.90 -0.94
CA TRP A 290 -37.50 -3.17 -0.68
C TRP A 290 -38.50 -3.23 -1.87
N VAL A 291 -38.02 -3.26 -3.13
CA VAL A 291 -38.88 -3.40 -4.32
C VAL A 291 -39.51 -4.77 -4.35
N LYS A 292 -38.75 -5.83 -4.05
CA LYS A 292 -39.27 -7.20 -3.94
C LYS A 292 -40.34 -7.30 -2.87
N LEU A 293 -40.11 -6.70 -1.69
CA LEU A 293 -41.10 -6.64 -0.62
C LEU A 293 -42.35 -5.86 -1.01
N ALA A 294 -42.18 -4.72 -1.69
CA ALA A 294 -43.32 -3.93 -2.20
C ALA A 294 -44.16 -4.71 -3.22
N LEU A 295 -43.52 -5.44 -4.14
CA LEU A 295 -44.23 -6.30 -5.09
C LEU A 295 -45.02 -7.42 -4.39
N VAL A 296 -44.43 -8.06 -3.39
CA VAL A 296 -45.13 -9.08 -2.57
C VAL A 296 -46.33 -8.44 -1.86
N ALA A 297 -46.16 -7.25 -1.26
CA ALA A 297 -47.27 -6.54 -0.61
C ALA A 297 -48.40 -6.21 -1.58
N VAL A 298 -48.07 -5.76 -2.80
CA VAL A 298 -49.09 -5.50 -3.85
C VAL A 298 -49.82 -6.78 -4.21
N VAL A 299 -49.13 -7.90 -4.42
CA VAL A 299 -49.78 -9.20 -4.72
C VAL A 299 -50.72 -9.62 -3.59
N VAL A 300 -50.28 -9.49 -2.32
CA VAL A 300 -51.13 -9.80 -1.15
C VAL A 300 -52.37 -8.90 -1.12
N LEU A 301 -52.23 -7.59 -1.37
CA LEU A 301 -53.38 -6.67 -1.42
C LEU A 301 -54.35 -7.03 -2.54
N VAL A 302 -53.87 -7.41 -3.72
CA VAL A 302 -54.70 -7.87 -4.82
C VAL A 302 -55.49 -9.14 -4.46
N ILE A 303 -54.83 -10.11 -3.81
CA ILE A 303 -55.48 -11.35 -3.31
C ILE A 303 -56.56 -11.00 -2.28
N VAL A 304 -56.24 -10.17 -1.31
CA VAL A 304 -57.22 -9.71 -0.30
C VAL A 304 -58.41 -8.99 -0.96
N PHE A 305 -58.15 -8.14 -1.90
CA PHE A 305 -59.21 -7.42 -2.66
C PHE A 305 -60.11 -8.39 -3.44
N ILE A 306 -59.55 -9.40 -4.11
CA ILE A 306 -60.33 -10.44 -4.83
C ILE A 306 -61.16 -11.25 -3.82
N LEU A 307 -60.62 -11.63 -2.69
CA LEU A 307 -61.32 -12.33 -1.62
C LEU A 307 -62.46 -11.46 -1.07
N TRP A 308 -62.22 -10.18 -0.81
CA TRP A 308 -63.24 -9.25 -0.34
C TRP A 308 -64.41 -9.11 -1.34
N LEU A 309 -64.11 -8.99 -2.65
CA LEU A 309 -65.13 -8.98 -3.72
C LEU A 309 -65.91 -10.28 -3.77
N LYS A 310 -65.30 -11.45 -3.58
CA LYS A 310 -65.98 -12.73 -3.55
C LYS A 310 -66.90 -12.90 -2.32
N LEU A 311 -66.44 -12.47 -1.15
CA LEU A 311 -67.23 -12.50 0.08
C LEU A 311 -68.39 -11.51 0.06
N GLY A 312 -68.16 -10.28 -0.46
CA GLY A 312 -69.21 -9.28 -0.62
C GLY A 312 -70.32 -9.71 -1.63
N ARG A 313 -69.97 -10.46 -2.67
CA ARG A 313 -70.95 -11.09 -3.55
C ARG A 313 -71.75 -12.22 -2.92
N ARG A 314 -71.16 -12.96 -1.96
CA ARG A 314 -71.89 -14.01 -1.19
C ARG A 314 -72.90 -13.41 -0.23
N SER A 315 -72.58 -12.30 0.46
CA SER A 315 -73.51 -11.68 1.42
C SER A 315 -74.76 -11.08 0.74
N ARG A 316 -74.63 -10.56 -0.48
CA ARG A 316 -75.79 -10.07 -1.29
C ARG A 316 -76.69 -11.19 -1.82
N ARG A 317 -76.23 -12.46 -1.90
CA ARG A 317 -77.10 -13.62 -2.28
C ARG A 317 -77.88 -14.20 -1.11
N TYR A 318 -77.44 -13.97 0.13
CA TYR A 318 -78.17 -14.47 1.33
C TYR A 318 -79.18 -13.45 1.88
N GLY A 319 -79.08 -12.14 1.59
CA GLY A 319 -80.02 -11.12 2.05
C GLY A 319 -81.33 -10.99 1.24
N SER A 320 -81.54 -11.75 0.12
CA SER A 320 -82.70 -11.63 -0.77
C SER A 320 -83.75 -12.75 -0.56
N ARG A 321 -83.67 -13.60 0.47
CA ARG A 321 -84.61 -14.72 0.70
C ARG A 321 -85.50 -14.61 1.95
N GLY A 322 -85.55 -13.45 2.61
CA GLY A 322 -86.26 -13.31 3.92
C GLY A 322 -87.33 -12.20 3.95
N GLY A 323 -88.10 -11.97 2.88
CA GLY A 323 -89.07 -10.86 2.90
C GLY A 323 -90.33 -10.96 2.06
N LYS A 324 -90.92 -12.16 1.98
CA LYS A 324 -92.27 -12.31 1.44
C LYS A 324 -93.03 -13.44 2.09
N ARG A 325 -93.52 -13.21 3.32
CA ARG A 325 -94.63 -13.94 3.94
C ARG A 325 -95.10 -13.24 5.19
N ARG A 326 -96.06 -12.30 5.08
CA ARG A 326 -97.10 -12.05 6.10
C ARG A 326 -97.78 -10.72 5.76
N GLN A 327 -98.92 -10.85 4.96
CA GLN A 327 -100.05 -9.99 5.14
C GLN A 327 -101.17 -10.55 4.20
N ARG A 328 -101.88 -11.54 4.68
CA ARG A 328 -103.23 -11.84 4.34
C ARG A 328 -103.89 -12.37 5.61
N ARG A 329 -104.73 -11.58 6.24
CA ARG A 329 -106.03 -11.92 6.83
C ARG A 329 -106.50 -10.79 7.70
N ALA A 330 -107.71 -10.48 7.34
CA ALA A 330 -108.93 -10.10 8.09
C ALA A 330 -108.92 -8.58 8.42
N TYR A 331 -110.00 -7.90 8.22
CA TYR A 331 -111.37 -8.30 8.60
C TYR A 331 -112.43 -7.43 7.89
N ARG A 332 -113.46 -8.04 7.52
CA ARG A 332 -114.80 -7.66 7.13
C ARG A 332 -115.58 -7.17 8.35
N GLY A 333 -116.48 -6.24 8.24
CA GLY A 333 -117.59 -6.00 9.15
C GLY A 333 -117.98 -4.58 9.35
N ARG A 334 -118.94 -4.17 8.71
CA ARG A 334 -120.35 -3.87 8.98
C ARG A 334 -120.58 -2.52 9.67
N ARG A 335 -121.31 -1.74 8.96
CA ARG A 335 -122.67 -1.22 9.10
C ARG A 335 -122.91 -0.04 10.01
N ARG A 336 -123.61 0.90 9.37
CA ARG A 336 -124.75 1.69 9.85
C ARG A 336 -124.45 2.83 10.78
N TRP A 337 -124.83 3.98 10.55
CA TRP A 337 -125.98 4.74 10.05
C TRP A 337 -125.57 5.97 9.24
#